data_d04f21b8e096b41563658b120b951664
#
_entry.id   d04f21b8e096b41563658b120b951664
#
_cell.length_a   1.000
_cell.length_b   1.000
_cell.length_c   1.000
_cell.angle_alpha   90.00
_cell.angle_beta   90.00
_cell.angle_gamma   90.00
#
_symmetry.space_group_name_H-M   'P 1'
#
loop_
_entity.id
_entity.type
_entity.pdbx_description
1 polymer ?
#
loop_
_entity_poly.entity_id
_entity_poly.type
_entity_poly.pdbx_seq_one_letter_code
_entity_poly.pdbx_strand_id
1 'polypeptide(L)'
;MYLSKILKLLYIIYFLLFFIGCGKENEPPNIILILTDDQGYGDLGCYGAEGFKTPYIDGMASEGILFTDFYVSQAVCSASRASLMTGSYSERVGIQGALSPWDVNGLDPDTETVAKLLKRHGYINAIFGKWHLGHSEKYLPLQNGFDEYSG
;
A
#
# COMPACT_ATOMS: atom_id res chain seq x y z
N MET A 1 -38.92 23.10 46.46
CA MET A 1 -38.40 23.84 45.28
C MET A 1 -36.90 23.58 44.99
N TYR A 2 -36.03 23.49 45.99
CA TYR A 2 -34.57 23.21 45.81
C TYR A 2 -34.28 21.76 45.34
N LEU A 3 -34.95 20.77 45.90
CA LEU A 3 -34.73 19.35 45.58
C LEU A 3 -35.00 19.02 44.10
N SER A 4 -36.01 19.63 43.48
CA SER A 4 -36.35 19.40 42.07
C SER A 4 -35.31 20.02 41.12
N LYS A 5 -34.63 21.08 41.52
CA LYS A 5 -33.53 21.69 40.73
C LYS A 5 -32.26 20.82 40.77
N ILE A 6 -31.95 20.26 41.95
CA ILE A 6 -30.81 19.34 42.10
C ILE A 6 -31.02 18.06 41.28
N LEU A 7 -32.24 17.49 41.31
CA LEU A 7 -32.56 16.30 40.49
C LEU A 7 -32.43 16.55 39.00
N LYS A 8 -32.87 17.71 38.51
CA LYS A 8 -32.70 18.09 37.11
C LYS A 8 -31.24 18.27 36.71
N LEU A 9 -30.44 18.88 37.60
CA LEU A 9 -29.01 19.06 37.35
C LEU A 9 -28.27 17.70 37.26
N LEU A 10 -28.57 16.79 38.17
CA LEU A 10 -28.03 15.44 38.17
C LEU A 10 -28.42 14.64 36.90
N TYR A 11 -29.65 14.83 36.43
CA TYR A 11 -30.12 14.21 35.21
C TYR A 11 -29.37 14.74 33.96
N ILE A 12 -29.12 16.05 33.91
CA ILE A 12 -28.34 16.69 32.82
C ILE A 12 -26.88 16.21 32.86
N ILE A 13 -26.26 16.12 34.03
CA ILE A 13 -24.89 15.61 34.18
C ILE A 13 -24.82 14.15 33.78
N TYR A 14 -25.77 13.31 34.17
CA TYR A 14 -25.85 11.91 33.76
C TYR A 14 -26.02 11.77 32.24
N PHE A 15 -26.86 12.61 31.64
CA PHE A 15 -27.07 12.63 30.18
C PHE A 15 -25.82 13.10 29.43
N LEU A 16 -25.10 14.10 29.95
CA LEU A 16 -23.83 14.55 29.37
C LEU A 16 -22.72 13.48 29.46
N LEU A 17 -22.67 12.72 30.55
CA LEU A 17 -21.72 11.62 30.72
C LEU A 17 -21.98 10.46 29.73
N PHE A 18 -23.23 10.28 29.30
CA PHE A 18 -23.59 9.27 28.30
C PHE A 18 -23.05 9.59 26.90
N PHE A 19 -22.76 10.88 26.60
CA PHE A 19 -22.18 11.32 25.33
C PHE A 19 -20.64 11.33 25.33
N ILE A 20 -19.98 11.04 26.43
CA ILE A 20 -18.55 10.74 26.44
C ILE A 20 -18.41 9.27 26.03
N GLY A 21 -18.93 8.95 24.87
CA GLY A 21 -18.69 7.68 24.21
C GLY A 21 -17.19 7.59 23.89
N CYS A 22 -16.54 6.58 24.43
CA CYS A 22 -15.19 6.19 24.08
C CYS A 22 -15.15 5.96 22.57
N GLY A 23 -14.76 6.95 21.80
CA GLY A 23 -14.41 6.81 20.40
C GLY A 23 -13.23 5.87 20.37
N LYS A 24 -13.45 4.62 19.96
CA LYS A 24 -12.36 3.70 19.67
C LYS A 24 -11.60 4.37 18.52
N GLU A 25 -10.43 4.92 18.78
CA GLU A 25 -9.52 5.29 17.71
C GLU A 25 -9.29 3.99 16.93
N ASN A 26 -9.82 3.94 15.72
CA ASN A 26 -9.53 2.85 14.80
C ASN A 26 -8.06 3.00 14.41
N GLU A 27 -7.19 2.20 14.99
CA GLU A 27 -5.80 2.13 14.55
C GLU A 27 -5.78 1.79 13.05
N PRO A 28 -4.97 2.50 12.26
CA PRO A 28 -4.86 2.23 10.85
C PRO A 28 -4.36 0.79 10.63
N PRO A 29 -4.88 0.06 9.61
CA PRO A 29 -4.49 -1.32 9.35
C PRO A 29 -3.04 -1.41 8.87
N ASN A 30 -2.35 -2.50 9.18
CA ASN A 30 -1.10 -2.83 8.52
C ASN A 30 -1.36 -3.18 7.05
N ILE A 31 -0.46 -2.77 6.16
CA ILE A 31 -0.57 -2.98 4.72
C ILE A 31 0.60 -3.83 4.25
N ILE A 32 0.31 -4.96 3.62
CA ILE A 32 1.31 -5.82 2.98
C ILE A 32 1.02 -5.84 1.49
N LEU A 33 1.96 -5.37 0.68
CA LEU A 33 1.90 -5.40 -0.77
C LEU A 33 2.90 -6.43 -1.29
N ILE A 34 2.40 -7.46 -1.96
CA ILE A 34 3.23 -8.50 -2.59
C ILE A 34 3.14 -8.31 -4.11
N LEU A 35 4.24 -7.96 -4.74
CA LEU A 35 4.37 -7.84 -6.19
C LEU A 35 5.25 -8.98 -6.71
N THR A 36 4.64 -9.90 -7.42
CA THR A 36 5.36 -10.96 -8.13
C THR A 36 6.01 -10.42 -9.40
N ASP A 37 7.09 -11.06 -9.85
CA ASP A 37 7.81 -10.68 -11.06
C ASP A 37 7.43 -11.65 -12.18
N ASP A 38 6.91 -11.10 -13.28
CA ASP A 38 6.49 -11.84 -14.49
C ASP A 38 5.44 -12.96 -14.27
N GLN A 39 4.60 -12.86 -13.25
CA GLN A 39 3.53 -13.82 -13.02
C GLN A 39 2.28 -13.47 -13.83
N GLY A 40 1.76 -14.44 -14.55
CA GLY A 40 0.53 -14.33 -15.32
C GLY A 40 -0.68 -15.00 -14.64
N TYR A 41 -1.86 -14.83 -15.22
CA TYR A 41 -3.09 -15.50 -14.76
C TYR A 41 -2.97 -17.03 -14.77
N GLY A 42 -2.30 -17.61 -15.78
CA GLY A 42 -2.08 -19.05 -15.88
C GLY A 42 -1.15 -19.65 -14.83
N ASP A 43 -0.60 -18.85 -13.92
CA ASP A 43 0.34 -19.27 -12.89
C ASP A 43 -0.31 -19.42 -11.51
N LEU A 44 -1.63 -19.27 -11.40
CA LEU A 44 -2.36 -19.39 -10.14
C LEU A 44 -3.61 -20.26 -10.27
N GLY A 45 -3.84 -21.15 -9.30
CA GLY A 45 -4.99 -22.05 -9.28
C GLY A 45 -6.33 -21.33 -9.29
N CYS A 46 -6.46 -20.22 -8.53
CA CYS A 46 -7.66 -19.38 -8.50
C CYS A 46 -8.01 -18.75 -9.86
N TYR A 47 -7.08 -18.70 -10.80
CA TYR A 47 -7.29 -18.28 -12.19
C TYR A 47 -7.30 -19.44 -13.20
N GLY A 48 -7.31 -20.69 -12.72
CA GLY A 48 -7.43 -21.88 -13.57
C GLY A 48 -6.11 -22.50 -14.01
N ALA A 49 -4.99 -22.23 -13.32
CA ALA A 49 -3.72 -22.90 -13.60
C ALA A 49 -3.84 -24.41 -13.40
N GLU A 50 -3.27 -25.18 -14.32
CA GLU A 50 -3.23 -26.63 -14.31
C GLU A 50 -1.79 -27.15 -14.10
N GLY A 51 -1.68 -28.36 -13.51
CA GLY A 51 -0.39 -29.05 -13.34
C GLY A 51 0.37 -28.73 -12.05
N PHE A 52 -0.04 -27.75 -11.27
CA PHE A 52 0.51 -27.41 -9.95
C PHE A 52 -0.58 -26.76 -9.07
N LYS A 53 -0.27 -26.57 -7.80
CA LYS A 53 -1.21 -26.01 -6.82
C LYS A 53 -0.65 -24.77 -6.15
N THR A 54 -1.50 -23.77 -5.92
CA THR A 54 -1.17 -22.52 -5.23
C THR A 54 -2.10 -22.29 -4.01
N PRO A 55 -2.19 -23.26 -3.05
CA PRO A 55 -3.27 -23.32 -2.08
C PRO A 55 -3.35 -22.10 -1.16
N TYR A 56 -2.24 -21.45 -0.84
CA TYR A 56 -2.23 -20.27 0.01
C TYR A 56 -2.74 -19.03 -0.70
N ILE A 57 -2.36 -18.84 -1.97
CA ILE A 57 -2.85 -17.71 -2.79
C ILE A 57 -4.34 -17.94 -3.15
N ASP A 58 -4.69 -19.19 -3.48
CA ASP A 58 -6.09 -19.57 -3.75
C ASP A 58 -6.97 -19.34 -2.49
N GLY A 59 -6.43 -19.64 -1.29
CA GLY A 59 -7.07 -19.32 -0.01
C GLY A 59 -7.32 -17.82 0.16
N MET A 60 -6.30 -16.99 -0.07
CA MET A 60 -6.43 -15.52 -0.04
C MET A 60 -7.49 -15.03 -1.04
N ALA A 61 -7.54 -15.57 -2.24
CA ALA A 61 -8.52 -15.23 -3.25
C ALA A 61 -9.95 -15.59 -2.81
N SER A 62 -10.13 -16.71 -2.09
CA SER A 62 -11.44 -17.14 -1.59
C SER A 62 -11.94 -16.34 -0.39
N GLU A 63 -11.05 -15.75 0.38
CA GLU A 63 -11.36 -14.95 1.58
C GLU A 63 -11.43 -13.45 1.31
N GLY A 64 -10.87 -12.99 0.18
CA GLY A 64 -10.73 -11.60 -0.19
C GLY A 64 -11.46 -11.23 -1.47
N ILE A 65 -10.87 -10.36 -2.27
CA ILE A 65 -11.37 -9.90 -3.56
C ILE A 65 -10.46 -10.42 -4.66
N LEU A 66 -11.01 -11.19 -5.58
CA LEU A 66 -10.33 -11.67 -6.78
C LEU A 66 -10.64 -10.74 -7.96
N PHE A 67 -9.61 -10.10 -8.52
CA PHE A 67 -9.75 -9.27 -9.72
C PHE A 67 -9.54 -10.13 -10.97
N THR A 68 -10.55 -10.18 -11.84
CA THR A 68 -10.50 -10.93 -13.10
C THR A 68 -9.94 -10.13 -14.28
N ASP A 69 -9.91 -8.82 -14.15
CA ASP A 69 -9.49 -7.87 -15.19
C ASP A 69 -8.55 -6.80 -14.63
N PHE A 70 -7.52 -7.23 -13.92
CA PHE A 70 -6.48 -6.35 -13.40
C PHE A 70 -5.29 -6.30 -14.39
N TYR A 71 -4.88 -5.11 -14.76
CA TYR A 71 -3.78 -4.88 -15.69
C TYR A 71 -2.73 -3.96 -15.11
N VAL A 72 -1.46 -4.26 -15.38
CA VAL A 72 -0.36 -3.34 -15.14
C VAL A 72 -0.32 -2.25 -16.20
N SER A 73 0.23 -1.10 -15.91
CA SER A 73 0.28 0.04 -16.85
C SER A 73 1.16 -0.22 -18.07
N GLN A 74 2.21 -1.02 -17.91
CA GLN A 74 3.09 -1.50 -18.98
C GLN A 74 3.57 -2.92 -18.67
N ALA A 75 3.79 -3.72 -19.69
CA ALA A 75 4.25 -5.11 -19.59
C ALA A 75 5.77 -5.23 -19.37
N VAL A 76 6.39 -4.29 -18.63
CA VAL A 76 7.83 -4.30 -18.29
C VAL A 76 8.04 -3.85 -16.84
N CYS A 77 9.06 -4.43 -16.22
CA CYS A 77 9.26 -4.36 -14.77
C CYS A 77 9.40 -2.92 -14.21
N SER A 78 10.32 -2.10 -14.68
CA SER A 78 10.51 -0.76 -14.11
C SER A 78 9.30 0.15 -14.32
N ALA A 79 8.70 0.15 -15.50
CA ALA A 79 7.54 0.95 -15.80
C ALA A 79 6.32 0.54 -14.96
N SER A 80 6.05 -0.77 -14.84
CA SER A 80 4.99 -1.32 -13.99
C SER A 80 5.20 -0.96 -12.52
N ARG A 81 6.44 -1.09 -12.01
CA ARG A 81 6.81 -0.74 -10.64
C ARG A 81 6.68 0.75 -10.37
N ALA A 82 7.11 1.61 -11.32
CA ALA A 82 6.95 3.05 -11.19
C ALA A 82 5.48 3.44 -11.06
N SER A 83 4.61 2.86 -11.88
CA SER A 83 3.17 3.13 -11.82
C SER A 83 2.54 2.62 -10.52
N LEU A 84 2.95 1.46 -10.03
CA LEU A 84 2.50 0.94 -8.73
C LEU A 84 2.89 1.87 -7.59
N MET A 85 4.15 2.33 -7.57
CA MET A 85 4.65 3.21 -6.51
C MET A 85 4.02 4.60 -6.52
N THR A 86 3.65 5.12 -7.68
CA THR A 86 3.26 6.53 -7.84
C THR A 86 1.77 6.74 -8.15
N GLY A 87 1.03 5.67 -8.49
CA GLY A 87 -0.35 5.79 -8.97
C GLY A 87 -0.48 6.53 -10.31
N SER A 88 0.63 6.69 -11.05
CA SER A 88 0.70 7.42 -12.30
C SER A 88 1.20 6.53 -13.43
N TYR A 89 0.87 6.88 -14.68
CA TYR A 89 1.55 6.24 -15.80
C TYR A 89 3.05 6.50 -15.75
N SER A 90 3.84 5.49 -16.00
CA SER A 90 5.30 5.50 -15.81
C SER A 90 6.02 6.58 -16.63
N GLU A 91 5.50 6.91 -17.81
CA GLU A 91 6.02 7.98 -18.66
C GLU A 91 5.92 9.36 -18.01
N ARG A 92 4.89 9.58 -17.19
CA ARG A 92 4.69 10.86 -16.46
C ARG A 92 5.74 11.08 -15.38
N VAL A 93 6.31 10.00 -14.88
CA VAL A 93 7.38 10.02 -13.85
C VAL A 93 8.76 9.71 -14.45
N GLY A 94 8.88 9.77 -15.77
CA GLY A 94 10.15 9.67 -16.48
C GLY A 94 10.68 8.23 -16.68
N ILE A 95 9.87 7.21 -16.41
CA ILE A 95 10.26 5.80 -16.59
C ILE A 95 9.59 5.23 -17.84
N GLN A 96 10.35 5.06 -18.93
CA GLN A 96 9.86 4.62 -20.24
C GLN A 96 10.30 3.19 -20.55
N GLY A 97 9.86 2.20 -19.80
CA GLY A 97 10.25 0.82 -20.04
C GLY A 97 11.08 0.22 -18.91
N ALA A 98 11.86 -0.82 -19.21
CA ALA A 98 12.76 -1.44 -18.24
C ALA A 98 14.09 -0.68 -18.18
N LEU A 99 14.49 -0.28 -16.98
CA LEU A 99 15.80 0.31 -16.75
C LEU A 99 16.88 -0.77 -16.87
N SER A 100 17.97 -0.45 -17.57
CA SER A 100 19.15 -1.30 -17.64
C SER A 100 20.13 -0.98 -16.51
N PRO A 101 21.09 -1.88 -16.20
CA PRO A 101 22.14 -1.60 -15.23
C PRO A 101 23.03 -0.40 -15.57
N TRP A 102 22.98 0.04 -16.80
CA TRP A 102 23.80 1.17 -17.31
C TRP A 102 23.01 2.50 -17.32
N ASP A 103 21.70 2.45 -17.05
CA ASP A 103 20.91 3.66 -17.02
C ASP A 103 21.27 4.51 -15.80
N VAL A 104 21.54 5.77 -16.05
CA VAL A 104 21.83 6.76 -14.99
C VAL A 104 20.56 7.37 -14.42
N ASN A 105 19.40 6.99 -14.95
CA ASN A 105 18.09 7.47 -14.57
C ASN A 105 17.44 6.55 -13.52
N GLY A 106 16.43 7.07 -12.86
CA GLY A 106 15.60 6.33 -11.91
C GLY A 106 14.39 7.15 -11.52
N LEU A 107 13.58 6.63 -10.62
CA LEU A 107 12.43 7.35 -10.07
C LEU A 107 12.94 8.57 -9.27
N ASP A 108 12.53 9.75 -9.73
CA ASP A 108 12.91 10.99 -9.09
C ASP A 108 12.49 10.98 -7.60
N PRO A 109 13.42 11.23 -6.65
CA PRO A 109 13.09 11.28 -5.23
C PRO A 109 12.09 12.37 -4.86
N ASP A 110 11.84 13.37 -5.70
CA ASP A 110 10.79 14.36 -5.47
C ASP A 110 9.40 13.85 -5.91
N THR A 111 9.33 12.73 -6.63
CA THR A 111 8.07 12.10 -7.01
C THR A 111 7.34 11.57 -5.77
N GLU A 112 6.04 11.85 -5.71
CA GLU A 112 5.18 11.27 -4.69
C GLU A 112 5.02 9.76 -4.88
N THR A 113 5.28 8.99 -3.82
CA THR A 113 5.10 7.54 -3.81
C THR A 113 4.10 7.12 -2.73
N VAL A 114 3.54 5.92 -2.86
CA VAL A 114 2.68 5.33 -1.83
C VAL A 114 3.40 5.26 -0.48
N ALA A 115 4.71 4.97 -0.46
CA ALA A 115 5.50 4.94 0.75
C ALA A 115 5.61 6.33 1.42
N LYS A 116 5.86 7.38 0.64
CA LYS A 116 5.87 8.77 1.17
C LYS A 116 4.50 9.19 1.70
N LEU A 117 3.44 8.83 0.97
CA LEU A 117 2.08 9.08 1.41
C LEU A 117 1.80 8.41 2.76
N LEU A 118 2.07 7.12 2.88
CA LEU A 118 1.86 6.35 4.10
C LEU A 118 2.72 6.88 5.26
N LYS A 119 3.96 7.27 5.00
CA LYS A 119 4.85 7.87 6.02
C LYS A 119 4.25 9.14 6.64
N ARG A 120 3.60 9.99 5.84
CA ARG A 120 2.89 11.17 6.37
C ARG A 120 1.69 10.82 7.25
N HIS A 121 1.16 9.62 7.10
CA HIS A 121 0.09 9.06 7.94
C HIS A 121 0.61 8.22 9.11
N GLY A 122 1.91 8.30 9.43
CA GLY A 122 2.51 7.65 10.59
C GLY A 122 2.93 6.20 10.38
N TYR A 123 2.89 5.68 9.14
CA TYR A 123 3.38 4.35 8.85
C TYR A 123 4.91 4.30 8.80
N ILE A 124 5.47 3.18 9.21
CA ILE A 124 6.85 2.78 8.99
C ILE A 124 6.85 1.84 7.79
N ASN A 125 7.64 2.15 6.77
CA ASN A 125 7.63 1.45 5.50
C ASN A 125 8.91 0.64 5.29
N ALA A 126 8.78 -0.63 4.96
CA ALA A 126 9.89 -1.49 4.57
C ALA A 126 9.65 -2.07 3.19
N ILE A 127 10.73 -2.30 2.43
CA ILE A 127 10.68 -2.99 1.14
C ILE A 127 11.75 -4.08 1.09
N PHE A 128 11.37 -5.25 0.63
CA PHE A 128 12.24 -6.42 0.50
C PHE A 128 12.16 -6.94 -0.93
N GLY A 129 13.33 -7.18 -1.55
CA GLY A 129 13.46 -7.70 -2.89
C GLY A 129 13.69 -6.63 -3.96
N LYS A 130 13.30 -6.91 -5.21
CA LYS A 130 13.62 -6.14 -6.40
C LYS A 130 12.98 -4.74 -6.38
N TRP A 131 13.80 -3.69 -6.40
CA TRP A 131 13.40 -2.29 -6.59
C TRP A 131 13.21 -1.92 -8.06
N HIS A 132 14.28 -1.94 -8.82
CA HIS A 132 14.35 -1.69 -10.26
C HIS A 132 13.81 -0.33 -10.73
N LEU A 133 13.93 0.70 -9.89
CA LEU A 133 13.56 2.09 -10.23
C LEU A 133 14.76 3.03 -10.12
N GLY A 134 15.95 2.54 -10.43
CA GLY A 134 17.23 3.22 -10.40
C GLY A 134 18.16 2.61 -9.36
N HIS A 135 19.47 2.61 -9.69
CA HIS A 135 20.52 1.98 -8.88
C HIS A 135 21.49 2.99 -8.25
N SER A 136 21.48 4.24 -8.71
CA SER A 136 22.25 5.31 -8.04
C SER A 136 21.63 5.63 -6.69
N GLU A 137 22.45 5.95 -5.69
CA GLU A 137 22.05 6.17 -4.30
C GLU A 137 20.83 7.09 -4.17
N LYS A 138 20.78 8.16 -4.94
CA LYS A 138 19.66 9.12 -4.94
C LYS A 138 18.30 8.54 -5.37
N TYR A 139 18.28 7.39 -6.05
CA TYR A 139 17.07 6.74 -6.54
C TYR A 139 16.65 5.51 -5.72
N LEU A 140 17.44 5.15 -4.70
CA LEU A 140 17.17 3.96 -3.89
C LEU A 140 15.89 4.11 -3.04
N PRO A 141 15.29 3.01 -2.57
CA PRO A 141 14.05 3.02 -1.81
C PRO A 141 14.03 3.98 -0.63
N LEU A 142 15.15 4.13 0.10
CA LEU A 142 15.23 5.01 1.27
C LEU A 142 15.01 6.49 0.91
N GLN A 143 15.30 6.89 -0.33
CA GLN A 143 15.02 8.24 -0.84
C GLN A 143 13.56 8.37 -1.31
N ASN A 144 12.87 7.25 -1.48
CA ASN A 144 11.52 7.17 -2.00
C ASN A 144 10.45 6.82 -0.95
N GLY A 145 10.75 7.08 0.35
CA GLY A 145 9.77 7.00 1.44
C GLY A 145 9.83 5.72 2.27
N PHE A 146 10.74 4.81 1.98
CA PHE A 146 10.96 3.63 2.80
C PHE A 146 11.94 3.92 3.94
N ASP A 147 11.75 3.27 5.07
CA ASP A 147 12.59 3.35 6.26
C ASP A 147 13.59 2.20 6.30
N GLU A 148 13.28 1.08 5.63
CA GLU A 148 14.12 -0.10 5.52
C GLU A 148 14.09 -0.66 4.10
N TYR A 149 15.24 -1.15 3.63
CA TYR A 149 15.40 -1.81 2.33
C TYR A 149 16.38 -2.97 2.41
N SER A 150 15.98 -4.11 1.83
CA SER A 150 16.85 -5.27 1.60
C SER A 150 16.51 -5.89 0.25
N GLY A 151 17.47 -5.83 -0.72
CA GLY A 151 17.29 -6.35 -2.07
C GLY A 151 18.41 -5.95 -3.04
#